data_bfaeafc31cc1e09ce797b641b0456a74
#
_entry.id   bfaeafc31cc1e09ce797b641b0456a74
#
_cell.length_a   1.000
_cell.length_b   1.000
_cell.length_c   1.000
_cell.angle_alpha   90.00
_cell.angle_beta   90.00
_cell.angle_gamma   90.00
#
_symmetry.space_group_name_H-M   'P 1'
#
loop_
_entity.id
_entity.type
_entity.pdbx_description
1 polymer ?
#
loop_
_entity_poly.entity_id
_entity_poly.type
_entity_poly.pdbx_seq_one_letter_code
_entity_poly.pdbx_strand_id
1 'polypeptide(L)'
;LDELGFLVLAETRWYASTPSAMAQLDMLIRRDRNHPSVILWSAGNEEPFHLTQAGKRIARAMLSRIRELDGTRPVTTAVSHDPINCAVLDDVDVIGVNYNMEQIDAIHAKYPDKPFISTENCATGTTRGWYLADARGYIRGYDHDTNKSFLSREHTWQAFMARPWVCGGYQWAGIEHRGEALWPRLCSQSGAIDLYLNRKDAFY
;
A
#
# COMPACT_ATOMS: atom_id res chain seq x y z
N LEU A 1 -2.84 13.81 -12.82
CA LEU A 1 -1.66 13.36 -12.04
C LEU A 1 -0.38 13.55 -12.84
N ASP A 2 -0.40 13.30 -14.15
CA ASP A 2 0.77 13.43 -15.04
C ASP A 2 1.41 14.83 -14.97
N GLU A 3 0.58 15.87 -15.12
CA GLU A 3 1.03 17.27 -15.08
C GLU A 3 1.58 17.71 -13.70
N LEU A 4 1.17 17.03 -12.65
CA LEU A 4 1.57 17.34 -11.28
C LEU A 4 2.78 16.50 -10.79
N GLY A 5 3.29 15.60 -11.64
CA GLY A 5 4.45 14.77 -11.31
C GLY A 5 4.20 13.70 -10.25
N PHE A 6 2.96 13.22 -10.10
CA PHE A 6 2.67 12.11 -9.19
C PHE A 6 3.28 10.81 -9.68
N LEU A 7 3.74 9.99 -8.75
CA LEU A 7 4.14 8.60 -9.00
C LEU A 7 3.00 7.68 -8.55
N VAL A 8 2.38 7.01 -9.52
CA VAL A 8 1.16 6.23 -9.31
C VAL A 8 1.46 4.74 -9.32
N LEU A 9 1.08 4.06 -8.26
CA LEU A 9 0.89 2.62 -8.23
C LEU A 9 -0.57 2.37 -8.60
N ALA A 10 -0.82 1.84 -9.79
CA ALA A 10 -2.18 1.57 -10.25
C ALA A 10 -2.56 0.13 -9.94
N GLU A 11 -3.65 -0.02 -9.18
CA GLU A 11 -4.08 -1.31 -8.63
C GLU A 11 -5.46 -1.71 -9.12
N THR A 12 -5.63 -3.01 -9.42
CA THR A 12 -6.94 -3.58 -9.74
C THR A 12 -7.79 -3.77 -8.48
N ARG A 13 -9.11 -3.62 -8.63
CA ARG A 13 -10.06 -3.84 -7.53
C ARG A 13 -10.26 -5.32 -7.20
N TRP A 14 -10.12 -6.21 -8.17
CA TRP A 14 -10.48 -7.62 -8.05
C TRP A 14 -9.27 -8.54 -8.17
N TYR A 15 -8.99 -9.28 -7.12
CA TYR A 15 -7.99 -10.34 -7.13
C TYR A 15 -8.64 -11.67 -7.53
N ALA A 16 -8.78 -11.87 -8.83
CA ALA A 16 -9.40 -13.08 -9.38
C ALA A 16 -8.98 -13.31 -10.83
N SER A 17 -8.95 -14.58 -11.22
CA SER A 17 -8.67 -15.01 -12.60
C SER A 17 -9.93 -15.41 -13.39
N THR A 18 -11.11 -14.98 -12.94
CA THR A 18 -12.35 -15.17 -13.70
C THR A 18 -12.37 -14.29 -14.95
N PRO A 19 -13.08 -14.67 -16.03
CA PRO A 19 -13.14 -13.86 -17.24
C PRO A 19 -13.54 -12.39 -17.00
N SER A 20 -14.49 -12.14 -16.10
CA SER A 20 -14.94 -10.79 -15.77
C SER A 20 -13.88 -9.97 -15.02
N ALA A 21 -13.16 -10.56 -14.07
CA ALA A 21 -12.07 -9.89 -13.36
C ALA A 21 -10.88 -9.61 -14.29
N MET A 22 -10.52 -10.55 -15.13
CA MET A 22 -9.47 -10.37 -16.14
C MET A 22 -9.82 -9.29 -17.18
N ALA A 23 -11.09 -9.20 -17.57
CA ALA A 23 -11.56 -8.13 -18.45
C ALA A 23 -11.45 -6.74 -17.79
N GLN A 24 -11.72 -6.63 -16.49
CA GLN A 24 -11.51 -5.37 -15.74
C GLN A 24 -10.04 -5.01 -15.62
N LEU A 25 -9.17 -6.00 -15.37
CA LEU A 25 -7.72 -5.81 -15.38
C LEU A 25 -7.24 -5.30 -16.76
N ASP A 26 -7.71 -5.93 -17.84
CA ASP A 26 -7.42 -5.50 -19.22
C ASP A 26 -7.82 -4.04 -19.45
N MET A 27 -9.02 -3.65 -19.01
CA MET A 27 -9.49 -2.27 -19.15
C MET A 27 -8.62 -1.29 -18.38
N LEU A 28 -8.25 -1.61 -17.13
CA LEU A 28 -7.37 -0.77 -16.33
C LEU A 28 -6.03 -0.53 -17.05
N ILE A 29 -5.34 -1.61 -17.42
CA ILE A 29 -4.02 -1.49 -18.06
C ILE A 29 -4.11 -0.75 -19.38
N ARG A 30 -5.06 -1.08 -20.25
CA ARG A 30 -5.21 -0.43 -21.58
C ARG A 30 -5.56 1.05 -21.47
N ARG A 31 -6.36 1.44 -20.46
CA ARG A 31 -6.71 2.83 -20.21
C ARG A 31 -5.50 3.63 -19.74
N ASP A 32 -4.73 3.07 -18.79
CA ASP A 32 -3.78 3.86 -18.00
C ASP A 32 -2.30 3.68 -18.43
N ARG A 33 -1.96 2.69 -19.27
CA ARG A 33 -0.56 2.42 -19.66
C ARG A 33 0.13 3.55 -20.42
N ASN A 34 -0.63 4.51 -20.96
CA ASN A 34 -0.06 5.67 -21.65
C ASN A 34 0.14 6.88 -20.71
N HIS A 35 -0.23 6.76 -19.43
CA HIS A 35 0.00 7.81 -18.45
C HIS A 35 1.42 7.70 -17.87
N PRO A 36 2.27 8.72 -18.04
CA PRO A 36 3.64 8.69 -17.51
C PRO A 36 3.71 8.68 -15.98
N SER A 37 2.67 9.13 -15.30
CA SER A 37 2.57 9.04 -13.84
C SER A 37 2.50 7.60 -13.33
N VAL A 38 1.94 6.67 -14.09
CA VAL A 38 1.86 5.26 -13.68
C VAL A 38 3.25 4.63 -13.78
N ILE A 39 3.82 4.26 -12.62
CA ILE A 39 5.17 3.69 -12.52
C ILE A 39 5.17 2.20 -12.16
N LEU A 40 4.07 1.70 -11.61
CA LEU A 40 3.98 0.35 -11.07
C LEU A 40 2.54 -0.17 -11.16
N TRP A 41 2.37 -1.45 -11.51
CA TRP A 41 1.08 -2.14 -11.50
C TRP A 41 0.97 -3.04 -10.29
N SER A 42 -0.18 -3.03 -9.61
CA SER A 42 -0.50 -3.96 -8.51
C SER A 42 -1.65 -4.88 -8.87
N ALA A 43 -1.45 -6.17 -8.63
CA ALA A 43 -2.44 -7.21 -8.91
C ALA A 43 -3.51 -7.36 -7.82
N GLY A 44 -3.35 -6.74 -6.65
CA GLY A 44 -4.32 -6.79 -5.57
C GLY A 44 -3.80 -6.33 -4.22
N ASN A 45 -4.72 -6.10 -3.29
CA ASN A 45 -4.45 -5.55 -1.97
C ASN A 45 -4.97 -6.44 -0.85
N GLU A 46 -4.07 -6.87 0.04
CA GLU A 46 -4.37 -7.58 1.31
C GLU A 46 -5.28 -8.82 1.16
N GLU A 47 -5.14 -9.53 0.07
CA GLU A 47 -6.04 -10.61 -0.25
C GLU A 47 -5.86 -11.82 0.69
N PRO A 48 -6.95 -12.33 1.30
CA PRO A 48 -6.86 -13.50 2.20
C PRO A 48 -6.26 -14.74 1.53
N PHE A 49 -6.34 -14.82 0.20
CA PHE A 49 -5.81 -15.95 -0.59
C PHE A 49 -4.31 -15.87 -0.86
N HIS A 50 -3.62 -14.76 -0.58
CA HIS A 50 -2.20 -14.59 -0.86
C HIS A 50 -1.33 -15.72 -0.29
N LEU A 51 -1.67 -16.27 0.87
CA LEU A 51 -0.95 -17.36 1.51
C LEU A 51 -1.30 -18.76 0.96
N THR A 52 -2.23 -18.85 0.02
CA THR A 52 -2.72 -20.12 -0.50
C THR A 52 -2.15 -20.44 -1.88
N GLN A 53 -2.10 -21.75 -2.23
CA GLN A 53 -1.74 -22.18 -3.57
C GLN A 53 -2.73 -21.68 -4.65
N ALA A 54 -4.01 -21.52 -4.28
CA ALA A 54 -5.01 -20.93 -5.18
C ALA A 54 -4.69 -19.46 -5.45
N GLY A 55 -4.38 -18.69 -4.40
CA GLY A 55 -3.96 -17.29 -4.53
C GLY A 55 -2.70 -17.13 -5.37
N LYS A 56 -1.70 -17.98 -5.18
CA LYS A 56 -0.49 -17.97 -6.02
C LYS A 56 -0.81 -18.20 -7.51
N ARG A 57 -1.73 -19.12 -7.84
CA ARG A 57 -2.16 -19.31 -9.24
C ARG A 57 -2.92 -18.12 -9.81
N ILE A 58 -3.79 -17.50 -8.99
CA ILE A 58 -4.50 -16.26 -9.38
C ILE A 58 -3.48 -15.16 -9.65
N ALA A 59 -2.56 -14.89 -8.71
CA ALA A 59 -1.50 -13.90 -8.89
C ALA A 59 -0.74 -14.11 -10.19
N ARG A 60 -0.26 -15.31 -10.45
CA ARG A 60 0.49 -15.64 -11.68
C ARG A 60 -0.29 -15.30 -12.94
N ALA A 61 -1.57 -15.66 -12.99
CA ALA A 61 -2.42 -15.35 -14.14
C ALA A 61 -2.55 -13.84 -14.34
N MET A 62 -2.79 -13.08 -13.26
CA MET A 62 -2.93 -11.63 -13.32
C MET A 62 -1.60 -10.95 -13.68
N LEU A 63 -0.50 -11.30 -13.01
CA LEU A 63 0.83 -10.73 -13.26
C LEU A 63 1.30 -11.01 -14.68
N SER A 64 1.09 -12.23 -15.21
CA SER A 64 1.39 -12.57 -16.60
C SER A 64 0.57 -11.70 -17.55
N ARG A 65 -0.72 -11.53 -17.27
CA ARG A 65 -1.60 -10.70 -18.11
C ARG A 65 -1.19 -9.22 -18.11
N ILE A 66 -0.80 -8.68 -16.96
CA ILE A 66 -0.28 -7.31 -16.88
C ILE A 66 0.95 -7.17 -17.78
N ARG A 67 1.92 -8.08 -17.68
CA ARG A 67 3.15 -8.06 -18.48
C ARG A 67 2.90 -8.20 -19.99
N GLU A 68 1.89 -8.98 -20.38
CA GLU A 68 1.46 -9.07 -21.80
C GLU A 68 0.92 -7.74 -22.33
N LEU A 69 0.19 -6.98 -21.49
CA LEU A 69 -0.46 -5.74 -21.89
C LEU A 69 0.46 -4.52 -21.76
N ASP A 70 1.36 -4.55 -20.80
CA ASP A 70 2.39 -3.54 -20.57
C ASP A 70 3.66 -4.18 -20.00
N GLY A 71 4.60 -4.49 -20.87
CA GLY A 71 5.92 -5.00 -20.48
C GLY A 71 6.93 -3.92 -20.12
N THR A 72 6.53 -2.66 -20.02
CA THR A 72 7.45 -1.53 -19.76
C THR A 72 7.56 -1.17 -18.27
N ARG A 73 6.56 -1.55 -17.47
CA ARG A 73 6.50 -1.25 -16.04
C ARG A 73 6.58 -2.51 -15.20
N PRO A 74 7.23 -2.46 -14.03
CA PRO A 74 7.26 -3.57 -13.11
C PRO A 74 5.89 -3.84 -12.50
N VAL A 75 5.74 -5.04 -11.93
CA VAL A 75 4.50 -5.49 -11.29
C VAL A 75 4.72 -5.87 -9.83
N THR A 76 3.71 -5.63 -9.01
CA THR A 76 3.67 -5.98 -7.59
C THR A 76 2.29 -6.52 -7.17
N THR A 77 2.15 -6.84 -5.92
CA THR A 77 0.90 -6.98 -5.19
C THR A 77 1.12 -6.54 -3.74
N ALA A 78 0.12 -5.96 -3.10
CA ALA A 78 0.20 -5.46 -1.74
C ALA A 78 -0.12 -6.57 -0.73
N VAL A 79 0.88 -7.07 -0.01
CA VAL A 79 0.73 -8.17 0.95
C VAL A 79 0.79 -7.63 2.38
N SER A 80 -0.22 -7.95 3.21
CA SER A 80 -0.24 -7.58 4.63
C SER A 80 -0.05 -8.77 5.58
N HIS A 81 -0.52 -9.96 5.18
CA HIS A 81 -0.51 -11.14 6.03
C HIS A 81 0.72 -12.00 5.76
N ASP A 82 1.54 -12.21 6.79
CA ASP A 82 2.71 -13.06 6.78
C ASP A 82 3.56 -12.93 5.49
N PRO A 83 4.07 -11.73 5.18
CA PRO A 83 4.78 -11.49 3.92
C PRO A 83 6.02 -12.37 3.74
N ILE A 84 6.66 -12.79 4.82
CA ILE A 84 7.83 -13.68 4.76
C ILE A 84 7.46 -15.03 4.15
N ASN A 85 6.28 -15.58 4.48
CA ASN A 85 5.84 -16.87 3.98
C ASN A 85 4.92 -16.78 2.76
N CYS A 86 4.65 -15.57 2.27
CA CYS A 86 3.78 -15.34 1.13
C CYS A 86 4.47 -15.68 -0.20
N ALA A 87 4.15 -16.85 -0.74
CA ALA A 87 4.75 -17.33 -1.99
C ALA A 87 4.33 -16.53 -3.25
N VAL A 88 3.37 -15.62 -3.15
CA VAL A 88 3.02 -14.70 -4.24
C VAL A 88 4.17 -13.74 -4.51
N LEU A 89 4.93 -13.36 -3.49
CA LEU A 89 6.09 -12.48 -3.64
C LEU A 89 7.25 -13.09 -4.45
N ASP A 90 7.24 -14.41 -4.68
CA ASP A 90 8.19 -15.03 -5.61
C ASP A 90 8.00 -14.54 -7.06
N ASP A 91 6.77 -14.23 -7.44
CA ASP A 91 6.35 -13.99 -8.83
C ASP A 91 6.27 -12.48 -9.20
N VAL A 92 6.45 -11.55 -8.24
CA VAL A 92 6.46 -10.09 -8.48
C VAL A 92 7.85 -9.58 -8.83
N ASP A 93 7.93 -8.41 -9.47
CA ASP A 93 9.19 -7.72 -9.79
C ASP A 93 9.65 -6.82 -8.63
N VAL A 94 8.70 -6.20 -7.95
CA VAL A 94 8.91 -5.35 -6.76
C VAL A 94 8.16 -5.96 -5.59
N ILE A 95 8.81 -6.12 -4.45
CA ILE A 95 8.18 -6.60 -3.22
C ILE A 95 7.26 -5.51 -2.69
N GLY A 96 5.95 -5.75 -2.69
CA GLY A 96 4.94 -4.84 -2.16
C GLY A 96 4.40 -5.34 -0.83
N VAL A 97 4.54 -4.55 0.23
CA VAL A 97 4.07 -4.93 1.58
C VAL A 97 3.34 -3.78 2.24
N ASN A 98 2.16 -4.09 2.78
CA ASN A 98 1.42 -3.18 3.64
C ASN A 98 1.87 -3.38 5.08
N TYR A 99 2.22 -2.28 5.76
CA TYR A 99 2.64 -2.30 7.16
C TYR A 99 3.82 -3.25 7.43
N ASN A 100 3.75 -4.10 8.45
CA ASN A 100 4.79 -5.10 8.79
C ASN A 100 6.22 -4.53 8.84
N MET A 101 6.36 -3.33 9.37
CA MET A 101 7.62 -2.59 9.39
C MET A 101 8.75 -3.35 10.11
N GLU A 102 8.41 -4.19 11.10
CA GLU A 102 9.35 -5.03 11.82
C GLU A 102 9.95 -6.18 10.98
N GLN A 103 9.33 -6.50 9.83
CA GLN A 103 9.74 -7.62 8.98
C GLN A 103 10.56 -7.20 7.76
N ILE A 104 10.72 -5.90 7.51
CA ILE A 104 11.36 -5.36 6.31
C ILE A 104 12.72 -6.01 6.03
N ASP A 105 13.59 -6.11 7.03
CA ASP A 105 14.93 -6.65 6.86
C ASP A 105 14.93 -8.16 6.57
N ALA A 106 14.02 -8.90 7.21
CA ALA A 106 13.86 -10.34 6.96
C ALA A 106 13.29 -10.62 5.56
N ILE A 107 12.38 -9.78 5.09
CA ILE A 107 11.83 -9.86 3.73
C ILE A 107 12.94 -9.60 2.71
N HIS A 108 13.73 -8.55 2.91
CA HIS A 108 14.86 -8.26 2.02
C HIS A 108 15.91 -9.37 2.03
N ALA A 109 16.22 -9.93 3.19
CA ALA A 109 17.14 -11.07 3.28
C ALA A 109 16.65 -12.30 2.47
N LYS A 110 15.34 -12.48 2.35
CA LYS A 110 14.74 -13.53 1.50
C LYS A 110 14.76 -13.18 0.02
N TYR A 111 14.62 -11.91 -0.34
CA TYR A 111 14.53 -11.42 -1.72
C TYR A 111 15.59 -10.31 -1.98
N PRO A 112 16.89 -10.60 -1.85
CA PRO A 112 17.93 -9.56 -1.86
C PRO A 112 18.06 -8.82 -3.19
N ASP A 113 17.66 -9.46 -4.30
CA ASP A 113 17.74 -8.90 -5.64
C ASP A 113 16.48 -8.14 -6.08
N LYS A 114 15.43 -8.11 -5.22
CA LYS A 114 14.18 -7.42 -5.54
C LYS A 114 14.11 -6.10 -4.76
N PRO A 115 13.77 -4.98 -5.43
CA PRO A 115 13.46 -3.74 -4.73
C PRO A 115 12.20 -3.92 -3.86
N PHE A 116 12.13 -3.14 -2.78
CA PHE A 116 11.00 -3.17 -1.84
C PHE A 116 10.27 -1.83 -1.88
N ILE A 117 8.94 -1.89 -1.85
CA ILE A 117 8.07 -0.73 -1.67
C ILE A 117 7.05 -1.03 -0.57
N SER A 118 6.86 -0.08 0.36
CA SER A 118 5.74 -0.16 1.29
C SER A 118 4.48 0.34 0.58
N THR A 119 3.62 -0.58 0.21
CA THR A 119 2.38 -0.27 -0.54
C THR A 119 1.33 0.40 0.32
N GLU A 120 1.37 0.19 1.63
CA GLU A 120 0.69 1.00 2.65
C GLU A 120 1.55 1.05 3.91
N ASN A 121 1.56 2.20 4.57
CA ASN A 121 2.26 2.36 5.85
C ASN A 121 1.55 3.38 6.75
N CYS A 122 2.03 3.51 7.97
CA CYS A 122 1.50 4.37 9.02
C CYS A 122 0.11 3.92 9.49
N ALA A 123 -0.98 4.34 8.86
CA ALA A 123 -2.37 4.15 9.29
C ALA A 123 -2.65 4.62 10.73
N THR A 124 -1.80 5.49 11.25
CA THR A 124 -1.95 6.08 12.58
C THR A 124 -2.95 7.22 12.52
N GLY A 125 -3.96 7.16 13.37
CA GLY A 125 -4.98 8.22 13.40
C GLY A 125 -4.44 9.48 14.06
N THR A 126 -4.66 10.63 13.43
CA THR A 126 -4.36 11.95 13.98
C THR A 126 -5.54 12.89 13.80
N THR A 127 -5.70 13.84 14.72
CA THR A 127 -6.72 14.89 14.61
C THR A 127 -6.02 16.22 14.40
N ARG A 128 -6.44 16.97 13.38
CA ARG A 128 -5.81 18.27 13.03
C ARG A 128 -5.78 19.22 14.22
N GLY A 129 -4.59 19.75 14.53
CA GLY A 129 -4.38 20.69 15.61
C GLY A 129 -4.57 20.12 17.02
N TRP A 130 -4.56 18.80 17.18
CA TRP A 130 -4.72 18.16 18.47
C TRP A 130 -3.53 17.22 18.79
N TYR A 131 -2.86 17.48 19.88
CA TYR A 131 -1.58 16.83 20.23
C TYR A 131 -1.70 15.82 21.38
N LEU A 132 -2.84 15.80 22.06
CA LEU A 132 -3.11 14.85 23.16
C LEU A 132 -4.30 13.97 22.79
N ALA A 133 -4.17 12.67 22.99
CA ALA A 133 -5.26 11.73 22.77
C ALA A 133 -6.35 11.89 23.84
N ASP A 134 -7.61 11.83 23.44
CA ASP A 134 -8.75 11.71 24.35
C ASP A 134 -8.79 10.28 24.93
N ALA A 135 -8.91 10.15 26.23
CA ALA A 135 -9.01 8.87 26.93
C ALA A 135 -10.20 8.01 26.43
N ARG A 136 -11.25 8.61 25.89
CA ARG A 136 -12.42 7.92 25.31
C ARG A 136 -12.18 7.45 23.87
N GLY A 137 -11.10 7.85 23.24
CA GLY A 137 -10.73 7.45 21.89
C GLY A 137 -11.46 8.19 20.75
N TYR A 138 -12.22 9.25 21.04
CA TYR A 138 -12.84 10.10 19.99
C TYR A 138 -11.82 10.95 19.24
N ILE A 139 -10.83 11.44 19.97
CA ILE A 139 -9.78 12.30 19.46
C ILE A 139 -8.46 11.55 19.55
N ARG A 140 -7.77 11.45 18.42
CA ARG A 140 -6.40 10.94 18.35
C ARG A 140 -5.43 12.11 18.45
N GLY A 141 -4.39 11.92 19.22
CA GLY A 141 -3.31 12.88 19.34
C GLY A 141 -2.44 12.94 18.08
N TYR A 142 -1.33 13.66 18.20
CA TYR A 142 -0.34 13.76 17.14
C TYR A 142 0.25 12.37 16.77
N ASP A 143 0.96 12.34 15.67
CA ASP A 143 1.58 11.15 15.08
C ASP A 143 2.37 10.31 16.10
N HIS A 144 2.10 9.01 16.16
CA HIS A 144 2.68 8.10 17.13
C HIS A 144 2.70 6.67 16.62
N ASP A 145 3.63 5.87 17.11
CA ASP A 145 3.64 4.44 16.84
C ASP A 145 2.45 3.76 17.54
N THR A 146 1.71 2.97 16.81
CA THR A 146 0.65 2.13 17.39
C THR A 146 1.24 0.81 17.89
N ASN A 147 2.11 0.20 17.09
CA ASN A 147 2.87 -0.99 17.41
C ASN A 147 4.04 -1.12 16.41
N LYS A 148 4.77 -2.24 16.43
CA LYS A 148 5.93 -2.46 15.56
C LYS A 148 5.61 -2.50 14.05
N SER A 149 4.40 -2.90 13.69
CA SER A 149 3.95 -2.93 12.30
C SER A 149 3.47 -1.55 11.80
N PHE A 150 2.87 -0.77 12.70
CA PHE A 150 2.24 0.52 12.41
C PHE A 150 3.00 1.64 13.11
N LEU A 151 4.09 2.04 12.47
CA LEU A 151 4.93 3.14 12.96
C LEU A 151 4.29 4.50 12.64
N SER A 152 4.69 5.52 13.37
CA SER A 152 4.44 6.92 13.02
C SER A 152 5.03 7.25 11.63
N ARG A 153 4.63 8.34 11.04
CA ARG A 153 5.16 8.78 9.75
C ARG A 153 6.64 9.08 9.84
N GLU A 154 7.06 9.73 10.92
CA GLU A 154 8.46 10.03 11.18
C GLU A 154 9.32 8.75 11.27
N HIS A 155 8.94 7.81 12.11
CA HIS A 155 9.69 6.56 12.27
C HIS A 155 9.66 5.69 11.01
N THR A 156 8.54 5.68 10.29
CA THR A 156 8.44 5.00 8.98
C THR A 156 9.44 5.60 7.98
N TRP A 157 9.48 6.94 7.89
CA TRP A 157 10.42 7.62 7.00
C TRP A 157 11.87 7.36 7.38
N GLN A 158 12.20 7.43 8.65
CA GLN A 158 13.54 7.09 9.15
C GLN A 158 13.91 5.64 8.81
N ALA A 159 12.97 4.70 8.95
CA ALA A 159 13.19 3.30 8.58
C ALA A 159 13.48 3.12 7.09
N PHE A 160 12.80 3.87 6.21
CA PHE A 160 13.04 3.83 4.77
C PHE A 160 14.39 4.43 4.41
N MET A 161 14.73 5.59 4.95
CA MET A 161 16.00 6.28 4.68
C MET A 161 17.22 5.49 5.13
N ALA A 162 17.06 4.64 6.15
CA ALA A 162 18.12 3.76 6.63
C ALA A 162 18.38 2.54 5.70
N ARG A 163 17.55 2.32 4.65
CA ARG A 163 17.55 1.11 3.82
C ARG A 163 17.59 1.45 2.33
N PRO A 164 18.76 1.44 1.69
CA PRO A 164 18.91 1.90 0.29
C PRO A 164 18.17 1.04 -0.74
N TRP A 165 17.72 -0.15 -0.37
CA TRP A 165 16.94 -1.05 -1.21
C TRP A 165 15.42 -0.82 -1.11
N VAL A 166 14.96 0.08 -0.23
CA VAL A 166 13.57 0.54 -0.17
C VAL A 166 13.37 1.67 -1.17
N CYS A 167 12.49 1.46 -2.14
CA CYS A 167 12.17 2.44 -3.18
C CYS A 167 11.30 3.60 -2.68
N GLY A 168 10.63 3.42 -1.55
CA GLY A 168 9.70 4.38 -0.96
C GLY A 168 8.47 3.71 -0.37
N GLY A 169 7.42 4.50 -0.15
CA GLY A 169 6.17 4.00 0.39
C GLY A 169 5.00 4.92 0.20
N TYR A 170 3.81 4.33 0.26
CA TYR A 170 2.54 5.01 0.23
C TYR A 170 1.92 5.03 1.62
N GLN A 171 1.60 6.22 2.09
CA GLN A 171 0.98 6.40 3.39
C GLN A 171 -0.52 6.11 3.31
N TRP A 172 -1.04 5.31 4.23
CA TRP A 172 -2.47 5.16 4.44
C TRP A 172 -2.97 6.20 5.46
N ALA A 173 -3.72 7.22 5.04
CA ALA A 173 -4.12 7.47 3.68
C ALA A 173 -3.87 8.94 3.32
N GLY A 174 -4.09 9.32 2.06
CA GLY A 174 -3.98 10.73 1.65
C GLY A 174 -5.05 11.59 2.28
N ILE A 175 -6.32 11.15 2.25
CA ILE A 175 -7.49 11.87 2.76
C ILE A 175 -8.25 10.98 3.73
N GLU A 176 -8.74 11.56 4.83
CA GLU A 176 -9.68 10.88 5.73
C GLU A 176 -10.93 10.43 4.98
N HIS A 177 -11.48 9.31 5.38
CA HIS A 177 -12.68 8.75 4.75
C HIS A 177 -13.62 8.12 5.79
N ARG A 178 -14.89 7.96 5.42
CA ARG A 178 -15.92 7.43 6.33
C ARG A 178 -15.90 5.92 6.45
N GLY A 179 -15.17 5.21 5.59
CA GLY A 179 -14.91 3.79 5.71
C GLY A 179 -13.92 3.50 6.86
N GLU A 180 -13.83 2.24 7.29
CA GLU A 180 -12.89 1.75 8.32
C GLU A 180 -13.01 2.48 9.67
N ALA A 181 -14.19 3.06 9.94
CA ALA A 181 -14.47 3.70 11.20
C ALA A 181 -14.75 2.65 12.29
N LEU A 182 -14.01 2.72 13.39
CA LEU A 182 -14.24 1.91 14.59
C LEU A 182 -14.78 2.82 15.69
N TRP A 183 -15.96 2.46 16.23
CA TRP A 183 -16.55 3.20 17.35
C TRP A 183 -15.52 3.44 18.46
N PRO A 184 -15.44 4.63 19.06
CA PRO A 184 -16.34 5.79 18.93
C PRO A 184 -16.03 6.77 17.77
N ARG A 185 -15.09 6.46 16.88
CA ARG A 185 -14.73 7.33 15.76
C ARG A 185 -15.76 7.20 14.63
N LEU A 186 -16.03 8.31 13.95
CA LEU A 186 -17.00 8.38 12.84
C LEU A 186 -16.35 8.29 11.46
N CYS A 187 -15.02 8.29 11.40
CA CYS A 187 -14.24 8.18 10.16
C CYS A 187 -12.87 7.55 10.44
N SER A 188 -12.20 7.12 9.39
CA SER A 188 -10.77 6.83 9.44
C SER A 188 -10.01 8.14 9.59
N GLN A 189 -9.18 8.26 10.63
CA GLN A 189 -8.41 9.46 10.95
C GLN A 189 -6.95 9.39 10.47
N SER A 190 -6.62 8.40 9.64
CA SER A 190 -5.26 8.19 9.16
C SER A 190 -4.86 9.07 7.97
N GLY A 191 -5.80 9.83 7.39
CA GLY A 191 -5.49 10.73 6.29
C GLY A 191 -4.51 11.85 6.69
N ALA A 192 -3.63 12.24 5.76
CA ALA A 192 -2.81 13.45 5.88
C ALA A 192 -3.65 14.75 5.71
N ILE A 193 -4.80 14.60 5.07
CA ILE A 193 -5.81 15.66 4.85
C ILE A 193 -7.11 15.22 5.53
N ASP A 194 -7.77 16.14 6.24
CA ASP A 194 -9.03 15.84 6.93
C ASP A 194 -10.24 15.77 5.97
N LEU A 195 -11.41 15.37 6.50
CA LEU A 195 -12.67 15.29 5.71
C LEU A 195 -13.12 16.64 5.14
N TYR A 196 -12.61 17.74 5.64
CA TYR A 196 -12.89 19.10 5.15
C TYR A 196 -11.82 19.62 4.21
N LEU A 197 -10.91 18.74 3.76
CA LEU A 197 -9.79 19.04 2.86
C LEU A 197 -8.72 19.97 3.45
N ASN A 198 -8.67 20.11 4.77
CA ASN A 198 -7.57 20.81 5.42
C ASN A 198 -6.38 19.88 5.65
N ARG A 199 -5.19 20.38 5.41
CA ARG A 199 -3.94 19.67 5.69
C ARG A 199 -3.76 19.50 7.19
N LYS A 200 -3.39 18.31 7.61
CA LYS A 200 -2.96 17.99 8.98
C LYS A 200 -1.45 18.14 9.09
N ASP A 201 -0.92 18.15 10.31
CA ASP A 201 0.53 18.27 10.54
C ASP A 201 1.33 17.17 9.80
N ALA A 202 0.75 16.00 9.68
CA ALA A 202 1.31 14.87 8.93
C ALA A 202 1.44 15.10 7.40
N PHE A 203 0.90 16.19 6.88
CA PHE A 203 1.04 16.56 5.47
C PHE A 203 2.39 17.21 5.18
N TYR A 204 2.98 17.88 6.17
CA TYR A 204 4.23 18.63 6.08
C TYR A 204 5.43 17.80 6.54
#